data_d6d569802ed3774ebdee02b112bf6106
#
_entry.id   d6d569802ed3774ebdee02b112bf6106
#
_cell.length_a   1.000
_cell.length_b   1.000
_cell.length_c   1.000
_cell.angle_alpha   90.00
_cell.angle_beta   90.00
_cell.angle_gamma   90.00
#
_symmetry.space_group_name_H-M   'P 1'
#
loop_
_entity.id
_entity.type
_entity.pdbx_description
1 polymer ?
#
loop_
_entity_poly.entity_id
_entity_poly.type
_entity_poly.pdbx_seq_one_letter_code
_entity_poly.pdbx_strand_id
1 'polypeptide(L)'
;MKDDLHNYIRPGIIHFMAYPFASSGDGPIAESVERIVNDDFFEAIEITRINGAKERAAVKKLIDTAGMTVGFGAQPYILKQGLNLSDFDEEKRLQTVEVLKGAVDQAYEMGAKKFGFLSGPKPKDKRDTDRALERLAQSIIEIGRYAKSKGDILLSLETFDDSTEKFALIGTNRLGVELAREVRKAIPDFGLMVDLSHLPMQGETVREAMTVTAEYLNHAHIGTCVISDPDDPAYGDKHPYFSHPKSECHVPEVREFLAGLFDIGYLREDAPERNIVSFEVQPLGDEKVDGVIADAKRVLREAWRLL
;
A
#
# COMPACT_ATOMS: atom_id res chain seq x y z
N MET A 1 12.25 18.38 12.27
CA MET A 1 12.79 17.53 13.36
C MET A 1 14.31 17.45 13.24
N LYS A 2 15.05 17.35 14.38
CA LYS A 2 16.52 17.29 14.37
C LYS A 2 17.07 15.87 14.36
N ASP A 3 16.26 14.92 14.82
CA ASP A 3 16.67 13.52 14.91
C ASP A 3 16.55 12.80 13.57
N ASP A 4 17.30 11.71 13.42
CA ASP A 4 17.29 10.91 12.21
C ASP A 4 15.91 10.25 12.02
N LEU A 5 15.38 10.31 10.81
CA LEU A 5 14.10 9.69 10.47
C LEU A 5 14.08 8.17 10.74
N HIS A 6 15.24 7.51 10.59
CA HIS A 6 15.40 6.08 10.85
C HIS A 6 15.22 5.70 12.34
N ASN A 7 15.15 6.66 13.26
CA ASN A 7 14.78 6.37 14.64
C ASN A 7 13.28 6.15 14.83
N TYR A 8 12.44 6.60 13.88
CA TYR A 8 10.97 6.63 13.99
C TYR A 8 10.27 5.76 12.97
N ILE A 9 10.82 5.65 11.76
CA ILE A 9 10.25 4.88 10.66
C ILE A 9 11.25 3.85 10.14
N ARG A 10 10.73 2.84 9.45
CA ARG A 10 11.48 2.04 8.48
C ARG A 10 11.12 2.56 7.09
N PRO A 11 11.97 3.36 6.46
CA PRO A 11 11.70 3.83 5.11
C PRO A 11 11.61 2.64 4.17
N GLY A 12 10.51 2.55 3.46
CA GLY A 12 10.23 1.47 2.50
C GLY A 12 10.02 1.98 1.09
N ILE A 13 9.92 1.06 0.17
CA ILE A 13 9.55 1.33 -1.21
C ILE A 13 8.70 0.19 -1.76
N ILE A 14 7.66 0.53 -2.51
CA ILE A 14 6.85 -0.44 -3.23
C ILE A 14 7.60 -0.81 -4.51
N HIS A 15 8.25 -1.97 -4.47
CA HIS A 15 9.11 -2.45 -5.54
C HIS A 15 8.39 -2.52 -6.90
N PHE A 16 7.17 -3.07 -6.92
CA PHE A 16 6.41 -3.25 -8.16
C PHE A 16 5.82 -1.97 -8.73
N MET A 17 5.85 -0.86 -7.99
CA MET A 17 5.56 0.48 -8.49
C MET A 17 6.84 1.11 -9.05
N ALA A 18 7.94 1.08 -8.31
CA ALA A 18 9.24 1.57 -8.79
C ALA A 18 9.73 0.81 -10.03
N TYR A 19 9.42 -0.48 -10.12
CA TYR A 19 9.75 -1.35 -11.26
C TYR A 19 8.48 -1.99 -11.84
N PRO A 20 7.71 -1.30 -12.69
CA PRO A 20 6.36 -1.71 -13.11
C PRO A 20 6.25 -3.09 -13.76
N PHE A 21 7.33 -3.60 -14.39
CA PHE A 21 7.36 -4.95 -14.94
C PHE A 21 7.11 -6.01 -13.84
N ALA A 22 7.60 -5.78 -12.62
CA ALA A 22 7.49 -6.72 -11.51
C ALA A 22 6.04 -6.95 -11.06
N SER A 23 5.12 -6.04 -11.37
CA SER A 23 3.70 -6.19 -11.04
C SER A 23 3.02 -7.40 -11.74
N SER A 24 3.63 -7.97 -12.78
CA SER A 24 3.19 -9.22 -13.42
C SER A 24 3.73 -10.47 -12.71
N GLY A 25 4.74 -10.33 -11.88
CA GLY A 25 5.46 -11.43 -11.24
C GLY A 25 6.58 -12.03 -12.11
N ASP A 26 6.90 -11.40 -13.22
CA ASP A 26 7.89 -11.84 -14.18
C ASP A 26 8.92 -10.73 -14.49
N GLY A 27 10.06 -11.13 -15.04
CA GLY A 27 11.16 -10.23 -15.37
C GLY A 27 12.36 -10.36 -14.42
N PRO A 28 13.35 -9.47 -14.53
CA PRO A 28 14.58 -9.51 -13.73
C PRO A 28 14.35 -8.94 -12.31
N ILE A 29 13.45 -9.60 -11.53
CA ILE A 29 13.00 -9.10 -10.21
C ILE A 29 14.17 -9.10 -9.22
N ALA A 30 14.99 -10.14 -9.21
CA ALA A 30 16.15 -10.20 -8.31
C ALA A 30 17.14 -9.06 -8.59
N GLU A 31 17.39 -8.71 -9.86
CA GLU A 31 18.27 -7.61 -10.23
C GLU A 31 17.73 -6.25 -9.74
N SER A 32 16.43 -6.00 -9.88
CA SER A 32 15.82 -4.77 -9.41
C SER A 32 15.70 -4.70 -7.88
N VAL A 33 15.45 -5.82 -7.20
CA VAL A 33 15.50 -5.92 -5.75
C VAL A 33 16.92 -5.66 -5.22
N GLU A 34 17.95 -6.18 -5.89
CA GLU A 34 19.35 -5.95 -5.51
C GLU A 34 19.71 -4.47 -5.48
N ARG A 35 19.16 -3.65 -6.37
CA ARG A 35 19.36 -2.19 -6.35
C ARG A 35 18.76 -1.55 -5.10
N ILE A 36 17.59 -2.03 -4.66
CA ILE A 36 16.93 -1.50 -3.45
C ILE A 36 17.67 -1.94 -2.20
N VAL A 37 18.02 -3.21 -2.06
CA VAL A 37 18.71 -3.72 -0.87
C VAL A 37 20.12 -3.18 -0.69
N ASN A 38 20.76 -2.70 -1.75
CA ASN A 38 22.05 -2.03 -1.72
C ASN A 38 21.95 -0.52 -1.44
N ASP A 39 20.76 0.04 -1.35
CA ASP A 39 20.51 1.42 -1.02
C ASP A 39 20.27 1.54 0.50
N ASP A 40 21.23 2.08 1.22
CA ASP A 40 21.25 2.19 2.68
C ASP A 40 20.16 3.07 3.29
N PHE A 41 19.38 3.76 2.43
CA PHE A 41 18.23 4.52 2.87
C PHE A 41 17.04 3.63 3.22
N PHE A 42 16.88 2.49 2.54
CA PHE A 42 15.71 1.64 2.72
C PHE A 42 15.95 0.56 3.78
N GLU A 43 15.00 0.41 4.69
CA GLU A 43 14.94 -0.68 5.67
C GLU A 43 13.77 -1.64 5.41
N ALA A 44 12.87 -1.26 4.50
CA ALA A 44 11.73 -2.08 4.10
C ALA A 44 11.55 -2.11 2.59
N ILE A 45 10.99 -3.20 2.10
CA ILE A 45 10.61 -3.39 0.70
C ILE A 45 9.23 -4.02 0.63
N GLU A 46 8.38 -3.50 -0.26
CA GLU A 46 7.08 -4.12 -0.52
C GLU A 46 7.10 -4.80 -1.88
N ILE A 47 7.02 -6.09 -1.88
CA ILE A 47 7.01 -6.93 -3.08
C ILE A 47 5.58 -7.42 -3.38
N THR A 48 5.38 -7.93 -4.57
CA THR A 48 4.19 -8.67 -4.95
C THR A 48 4.56 -10.08 -5.41
N ARG A 49 3.68 -10.78 -6.13
CA ARG A 49 3.96 -12.13 -6.62
C ARG A 49 5.24 -12.19 -7.45
N ILE A 50 5.91 -13.33 -7.34
CA ILE A 50 7.04 -13.72 -8.17
C ILE A 50 6.75 -15.12 -8.70
N ASN A 51 6.55 -15.27 -10.01
CA ASN A 51 6.07 -16.54 -10.59
C ASN A 51 7.13 -17.64 -10.57
N GLY A 52 8.39 -17.30 -10.86
CA GLY A 52 9.49 -18.25 -10.93
C GLY A 52 10.04 -18.66 -9.57
N ALA A 53 10.03 -19.94 -9.20
CA ALA A 53 10.57 -20.42 -7.90
C ALA A 53 12.05 -20.08 -7.72
N LYS A 54 12.86 -20.15 -8.80
CA LYS A 54 14.28 -19.76 -8.75
C LYS A 54 14.44 -18.27 -8.47
N GLU A 55 13.62 -17.44 -9.10
CA GLU A 55 13.62 -15.99 -8.89
C GLU A 55 13.18 -15.65 -7.46
N ARG A 56 12.11 -16.29 -6.95
CA ARG A 56 11.69 -16.12 -5.55
C ARG A 56 12.80 -16.45 -4.56
N ALA A 57 13.49 -17.58 -4.77
CA ALA A 57 14.60 -17.98 -3.90
C ALA A 57 15.76 -16.97 -3.94
N ALA A 58 16.07 -16.41 -5.11
CA ALA A 58 17.10 -15.37 -5.25
C ALA A 58 16.69 -14.08 -4.53
N VAL A 59 15.47 -13.60 -4.75
CA VAL A 59 14.91 -12.42 -4.08
C VAL A 59 14.89 -12.63 -2.56
N LYS A 60 14.38 -13.77 -2.09
CA LYS A 60 14.36 -14.10 -0.65
C LYS A 60 15.75 -14.02 -0.03
N LYS A 61 16.76 -14.58 -0.70
CA LYS A 61 18.13 -14.54 -0.24
C LYS A 61 18.69 -13.11 -0.15
N LEU A 62 18.42 -12.26 -1.14
CA LEU A 62 18.84 -10.85 -1.11
C LEU A 62 18.23 -10.12 0.07
N ILE A 63 16.92 -10.22 0.24
CA ILE A 63 16.16 -9.58 1.33
C ILE A 63 16.66 -10.04 2.71
N ASP A 64 16.82 -11.36 2.90
CA ASP A 64 17.28 -11.93 4.17
C ASP A 64 18.72 -11.50 4.51
N THR A 65 19.60 -11.48 3.49
CA THR A 65 21.00 -11.07 3.67
C THR A 65 21.12 -9.59 4.05
N ALA A 66 20.25 -8.74 3.48
CA ALA A 66 20.21 -7.31 3.76
C ALA A 66 19.44 -6.98 5.05
N GLY A 67 18.74 -7.94 5.66
CA GLY A 67 17.93 -7.71 6.86
C GLY A 67 16.71 -6.82 6.64
N MET A 68 16.19 -6.79 5.41
CA MET A 68 15.04 -5.94 5.06
C MET A 68 13.74 -6.42 5.71
N THR A 69 12.91 -5.50 6.16
CA THR A 69 11.53 -5.79 6.51
C THR A 69 10.68 -5.91 5.24
N VAL A 70 9.85 -6.93 5.15
CA VAL A 70 9.06 -7.22 3.95
C VAL A 70 7.58 -6.89 4.17
N GLY A 71 7.01 -6.09 3.27
CA GLY A 71 5.59 -6.00 2.99
C GLY A 71 5.25 -6.80 1.72
N PHE A 72 4.01 -7.25 1.60
CA PHE A 72 3.52 -7.94 0.42
C PHE A 72 2.24 -7.28 -0.09
N GLY A 73 2.29 -6.74 -1.30
CA GLY A 73 1.15 -6.10 -1.96
C GLY A 73 0.40 -7.09 -2.87
N ALA A 74 -0.86 -7.32 -2.57
CA ALA A 74 -1.75 -8.14 -3.40
C ALA A 74 -2.65 -7.31 -4.34
N GLN A 75 -2.48 -5.99 -4.37
CA GLN A 75 -3.20 -5.09 -5.28
C GLN A 75 -3.06 -5.52 -6.75
N PRO A 76 -1.84 -5.89 -7.26
CA PRO A 76 -1.70 -6.36 -8.64
C PRO A 76 -2.48 -7.64 -8.96
N TYR A 77 -2.72 -8.52 -7.97
CA TYR A 77 -3.57 -9.71 -8.19
C TYR A 77 -5.01 -9.31 -8.52
N ILE A 78 -5.55 -8.37 -7.75
CA ILE A 78 -6.93 -7.91 -7.90
C ILE A 78 -7.07 -7.10 -9.19
N LEU A 79 -6.23 -6.08 -9.38
CA LEU A 79 -6.34 -5.15 -10.50
C LEU A 79 -6.11 -5.81 -11.85
N LYS A 80 -5.05 -6.63 -11.99
CA LYS A 80 -4.69 -7.23 -13.29
C LYS A 80 -5.62 -8.37 -13.71
N GLN A 81 -6.26 -9.03 -12.76
CA GLN A 81 -7.17 -10.14 -13.05
C GLN A 81 -8.64 -9.76 -12.96
N GLY A 82 -8.94 -8.49 -12.63
CA GLY A 82 -10.32 -8.02 -12.48
C GLY A 82 -11.08 -8.75 -11.38
N LEU A 83 -10.37 -9.13 -10.30
CA LEU A 83 -10.96 -9.85 -9.18
C LEU A 83 -11.80 -8.93 -8.30
N ASN A 84 -12.82 -9.50 -7.65
CA ASN A 84 -13.71 -8.73 -6.78
C ASN A 84 -14.04 -9.50 -5.50
N LEU A 85 -13.55 -9.02 -4.36
CA LEU A 85 -13.82 -9.59 -3.04
C LEU A 85 -15.27 -9.38 -2.58
N SER A 86 -16.00 -8.46 -3.22
CA SER A 86 -17.41 -8.16 -2.93
C SER A 86 -18.38 -8.67 -4.00
N ASP A 87 -17.95 -9.58 -4.88
CA ASP A 87 -18.79 -10.07 -5.98
C ASP A 87 -20.09 -10.68 -5.45
N PHE A 88 -21.21 -10.37 -6.11
CA PHE A 88 -22.51 -10.93 -5.77
C PHE A 88 -22.70 -12.37 -6.28
N ASP A 89 -21.87 -12.78 -7.24
CA ASP A 89 -21.71 -14.18 -7.64
C ASP A 89 -20.77 -14.86 -6.63
N GLU A 90 -21.32 -15.76 -5.84
CA GLU A 90 -20.58 -16.43 -4.77
C GLU A 90 -19.40 -17.25 -5.27
N GLU A 91 -19.51 -17.86 -6.45
CA GLU A 91 -18.43 -18.66 -7.04
C GLU A 91 -17.23 -17.75 -7.38
N LYS A 92 -17.48 -16.60 -7.98
CA LYS A 92 -16.43 -15.60 -8.30
C LYS A 92 -15.80 -14.99 -7.05
N ARG A 93 -16.62 -14.68 -6.06
CA ARG A 93 -16.13 -14.20 -4.75
C ARG A 93 -15.17 -15.22 -4.12
N LEU A 94 -15.61 -16.49 -4.04
CA LEU A 94 -14.79 -17.57 -3.47
C LEU A 94 -13.52 -17.83 -4.29
N GLN A 95 -13.60 -17.77 -5.61
CA GLN A 95 -12.40 -17.84 -6.47
C GLN A 95 -11.41 -16.73 -6.15
N THR A 96 -11.89 -15.49 -5.94
CA THR A 96 -11.05 -14.37 -5.53
C THR A 96 -10.40 -14.62 -4.17
N VAL A 97 -11.16 -15.13 -3.20
CA VAL A 97 -10.64 -15.50 -1.87
C VAL A 97 -9.52 -16.55 -1.99
N GLU A 98 -9.70 -17.60 -2.80
CA GLU A 98 -8.67 -18.63 -2.98
C GLU A 98 -7.39 -18.08 -3.65
N VAL A 99 -7.53 -17.17 -4.63
CA VAL A 99 -6.37 -16.48 -5.23
C VAL A 99 -5.59 -15.70 -4.16
N LEU A 100 -6.29 -14.97 -3.29
CA LEU A 100 -5.62 -14.20 -2.23
C LEU A 100 -5.05 -15.09 -1.11
N LYS A 101 -5.64 -16.24 -0.81
CA LYS A 101 -5.00 -17.24 0.08
C LYS A 101 -3.68 -17.74 -0.51
N GLY A 102 -3.62 -17.99 -1.81
CA GLY A 102 -2.36 -18.33 -2.49
C GLY A 102 -1.33 -17.17 -2.43
N ALA A 103 -1.79 -15.92 -2.49
CA ALA A 103 -0.92 -14.76 -2.29
C ALA A 103 -0.40 -14.66 -0.84
N VAL A 104 -1.23 -14.98 0.15
CA VAL A 104 -0.82 -15.09 1.56
C VAL A 104 0.26 -16.18 1.75
N ASP A 105 0.13 -17.32 1.07
CA ASP A 105 1.17 -18.36 1.12
C ASP A 105 2.51 -17.85 0.63
N GLN A 106 2.50 -17.14 -0.50
CA GLN A 106 3.73 -16.54 -1.02
C GLN A 106 4.27 -15.42 -0.12
N ALA A 107 3.39 -14.63 0.49
CA ALA A 107 3.81 -13.61 1.46
C ALA A 107 4.56 -14.25 2.65
N TYR A 108 4.07 -15.36 3.18
CA TYR A 108 4.78 -16.11 4.22
C TYR A 108 6.10 -16.71 3.73
N GLU A 109 6.12 -17.29 2.50
CA GLU A 109 7.37 -17.78 1.88
C GLU A 109 8.44 -16.67 1.83
N MET A 110 8.02 -15.44 1.51
CA MET A 110 8.90 -14.28 1.42
C MET A 110 9.24 -13.64 2.77
N GLY A 111 8.63 -14.07 3.86
CA GLY A 111 8.86 -13.53 5.20
C GLY A 111 8.16 -12.21 5.47
N ALA A 112 7.08 -11.92 4.75
CA ALA A 112 6.34 -10.68 4.90
C ALA A 112 5.70 -10.54 6.29
N LYS A 113 5.72 -9.32 6.81
CA LYS A 113 5.08 -8.93 8.08
C LYS A 113 3.73 -8.26 7.84
N LYS A 114 3.52 -7.69 6.68
CA LYS A 114 2.29 -7.01 6.27
C LYS A 114 1.82 -7.53 4.92
N PHE A 115 0.49 -7.60 4.76
CA PHE A 115 -0.17 -8.02 3.54
C PHE A 115 -1.21 -6.97 3.16
N GLY A 116 -0.89 -6.20 2.13
CA GLY A 116 -1.73 -5.13 1.60
C GLY A 116 -2.61 -5.61 0.46
N PHE A 117 -3.86 -5.14 0.39
CA PHE A 117 -4.78 -5.41 -0.71
C PHE A 117 -5.87 -4.34 -0.77
N LEU A 118 -6.66 -4.33 -1.85
CA LEU A 118 -7.77 -3.40 -2.05
C LEU A 118 -9.12 -4.14 -2.12
N SER A 119 -10.22 -3.38 -2.03
CA SER A 119 -11.58 -3.92 -1.95
C SER A 119 -12.11 -4.55 -3.26
N GLY A 120 -11.58 -4.12 -4.39
CA GLY A 120 -12.23 -4.29 -5.70
C GLY A 120 -13.21 -3.17 -6.02
N PRO A 121 -13.91 -3.23 -7.17
CA PRO A 121 -14.74 -2.15 -7.67
C PRO A 121 -16.02 -1.95 -6.83
N LYS A 122 -16.54 -0.72 -6.80
CA LYS A 122 -17.83 -0.42 -6.22
C LYS A 122 -18.98 -0.99 -7.07
N PRO A 123 -20.13 -1.31 -6.46
CA PRO A 123 -21.28 -1.78 -7.19
C PRO A 123 -21.82 -0.68 -8.14
N LYS A 124 -22.40 -1.09 -9.26
CA LYS A 124 -23.01 -0.15 -10.22
C LYS A 124 -24.20 0.59 -9.63
N ASP A 125 -25.01 -0.08 -8.83
CA ASP A 125 -26.14 0.50 -8.11
C ASP A 125 -25.71 0.83 -6.67
N LYS A 126 -25.79 2.09 -6.28
CA LYS A 126 -25.45 2.54 -4.92
C LYS A 126 -26.30 1.87 -3.83
N ARG A 127 -27.50 1.38 -4.16
CA ARG A 127 -28.37 0.65 -3.24
C ARG A 127 -27.78 -0.70 -2.82
N ASP A 128 -26.83 -1.22 -3.58
CA ASP A 128 -26.16 -2.46 -3.29
C ASP A 128 -24.89 -2.28 -2.44
N THR A 129 -24.54 -1.05 -2.02
CA THR A 129 -23.31 -0.76 -1.28
C THR A 129 -23.22 -1.56 0.03
N ASP A 130 -24.28 -1.56 0.83
CA ASP A 130 -24.28 -2.29 2.13
C ASP A 130 -24.07 -3.80 1.91
N ARG A 131 -24.73 -4.36 0.91
CA ARG A 131 -24.57 -5.77 0.54
C ARG A 131 -23.14 -6.07 0.06
N ALA A 132 -22.53 -5.15 -0.71
CA ALA A 132 -21.15 -5.28 -1.17
C ALA A 132 -20.17 -5.23 0.01
N LEU A 133 -20.42 -4.35 1.00
CA LEU A 133 -19.62 -4.28 2.23
C LEU A 133 -19.71 -5.56 3.06
N GLU A 134 -20.90 -6.13 3.21
CA GLU A 134 -21.08 -7.43 3.88
C GLU A 134 -20.28 -8.55 3.18
N ARG A 135 -20.35 -8.62 1.86
CA ARG A 135 -19.59 -9.58 1.06
C ARG A 135 -18.07 -9.38 1.19
N LEU A 136 -17.63 -8.13 1.14
CA LEU A 136 -16.23 -7.79 1.33
C LEU A 136 -15.75 -8.21 2.73
N ALA A 137 -16.51 -7.91 3.78
CA ALA A 137 -16.17 -8.31 5.15
C ALA A 137 -16.07 -9.84 5.28
N GLN A 138 -17.00 -10.60 4.70
CA GLN A 138 -16.95 -12.06 4.66
C GLN A 138 -15.64 -12.55 4.02
N SER A 139 -15.29 -12.03 2.84
CA SER A 139 -14.07 -12.42 2.12
C SER A 139 -12.81 -12.10 2.92
N ILE A 140 -12.73 -10.93 3.54
CA ILE A 140 -11.59 -10.52 4.37
C ILE A 140 -11.47 -11.41 5.60
N ILE A 141 -12.58 -11.76 6.25
CA ILE A 141 -12.58 -12.66 7.42
C ILE A 141 -12.09 -14.06 7.02
N GLU A 142 -12.50 -14.58 5.86
CA GLU A 142 -12.03 -15.89 5.35
C GLU A 142 -10.53 -15.88 5.09
N ILE A 143 -10.01 -14.82 4.41
CA ILE A 143 -8.58 -14.64 4.15
C ILE A 143 -7.82 -14.46 5.45
N GLY A 144 -8.35 -13.65 6.37
CA GLY A 144 -7.72 -13.36 7.66
C GLY A 144 -7.60 -14.60 8.54
N ARG A 145 -8.63 -15.42 8.63
CA ARG A 145 -8.58 -16.71 9.35
C ARG A 145 -7.54 -17.64 8.75
N TYR A 146 -7.47 -17.70 7.41
CA TYR A 146 -6.45 -18.48 6.72
C TYR A 146 -5.04 -17.95 7.04
N ALA A 147 -4.81 -16.65 6.94
CA ALA A 147 -3.52 -16.04 7.26
C ALA A 147 -3.13 -16.35 8.72
N LYS A 148 -4.03 -16.14 9.68
CA LYS A 148 -3.77 -16.41 11.11
C LYS A 148 -3.53 -17.88 11.43
N SER A 149 -4.02 -18.80 10.62
CA SER A 149 -3.71 -20.24 10.77
C SER A 149 -2.25 -20.57 10.43
N LYS A 150 -1.53 -19.67 9.74
CA LYS A 150 -0.15 -19.85 9.30
C LYS A 150 0.88 -19.01 10.09
N GLY A 151 0.45 -17.90 10.69
CA GLY A 151 1.34 -17.01 11.46
C GLY A 151 0.72 -15.64 11.72
N ASP A 152 1.57 -14.64 11.96
CA ASP A 152 1.19 -13.35 12.53
C ASP A 152 1.18 -12.20 11.51
N ILE A 153 1.08 -12.50 10.21
CA ILE A 153 1.04 -11.44 9.19
C ILE A 153 -0.14 -10.49 9.45
N LEU A 154 0.11 -9.19 9.37
CA LEU A 154 -0.92 -8.16 9.51
C LEU A 154 -1.57 -7.89 8.16
N LEU A 155 -2.91 -7.91 8.15
CA LEU A 155 -3.72 -7.58 6.98
C LEU A 155 -4.04 -6.09 6.98
N SER A 156 -3.80 -5.43 5.84
CA SER A 156 -4.06 -4.00 5.63
C SER A 156 -4.90 -3.80 4.38
N LEU A 157 -6.12 -3.30 4.52
CA LEU A 157 -6.92 -2.89 3.38
C LEU A 157 -6.58 -1.45 3.02
N GLU A 158 -6.19 -1.25 1.78
CA GLU A 158 -5.91 0.07 1.25
C GLU A 158 -7.19 0.77 0.81
N THR A 159 -7.33 2.04 1.23
CA THR A 159 -8.41 2.92 0.79
C THR A 159 -7.97 3.63 -0.49
N PHE A 160 -8.73 3.47 -1.56
CA PHE A 160 -8.45 4.05 -2.87
C PHE A 160 -9.39 5.23 -3.18
N ASP A 161 -9.69 5.44 -4.46
CA ASP A 161 -10.68 6.41 -4.92
C ASP A 161 -11.96 5.72 -5.41
N ASP A 162 -13.10 6.37 -5.27
CA ASP A 162 -14.39 5.90 -5.77
C ASP A 162 -14.88 6.66 -7.01
N SER A 163 -14.15 7.65 -7.51
CA SER A 163 -14.65 8.59 -8.51
C SER A 163 -13.66 8.96 -9.62
N THR A 164 -12.38 8.75 -9.44
CA THR A 164 -11.35 9.26 -10.34
C THR A 164 -10.83 8.19 -11.31
N GLU A 165 -10.28 7.09 -10.80
CA GLU A 165 -9.66 6.06 -11.65
C GLU A 165 -10.05 4.63 -11.25
N LYS A 166 -9.92 4.27 -9.97
CA LYS A 166 -10.15 2.88 -9.53
C LYS A 166 -11.62 2.56 -9.29
N PHE A 167 -12.43 3.56 -8.97
CA PHE A 167 -13.83 3.35 -8.62
C PHE A 167 -14.01 2.23 -7.59
N ALA A 168 -13.14 2.22 -6.58
CA ALA A 168 -13.09 1.18 -5.56
C ALA A 168 -14.33 1.23 -4.65
N LEU A 169 -14.73 0.07 -4.11
CA LEU A 169 -15.81 0.02 -3.10
C LEU A 169 -15.38 0.78 -1.85
N ILE A 170 -14.15 0.59 -1.39
CA ILE A 170 -13.58 1.38 -0.28
C ILE A 170 -12.78 2.55 -0.87
N GLY A 171 -13.52 3.58 -1.25
CA GLY A 171 -13.00 4.81 -1.87
C GLY A 171 -12.94 6.00 -0.91
N THR A 172 -13.24 5.83 0.37
CA THR A 172 -13.08 6.83 1.43
C THR A 172 -12.58 6.19 2.72
N ASN A 173 -11.83 6.95 3.51
CA ASN A 173 -11.33 6.46 4.80
C ASN A 173 -12.46 6.17 5.79
N ARG A 174 -13.55 6.91 5.76
CA ARG A 174 -14.74 6.67 6.59
C ARG A 174 -15.35 5.29 6.31
N LEU A 175 -15.54 4.95 5.04
CA LEU A 175 -16.10 3.64 4.66
C LEU A 175 -15.15 2.51 5.00
N GLY A 176 -13.83 2.75 4.88
CA GLY A 176 -12.79 1.83 5.35
C GLY A 176 -12.91 1.52 6.84
N VAL A 177 -13.14 2.55 7.67
CA VAL A 177 -13.34 2.38 9.12
C VAL A 177 -14.62 1.61 9.45
N GLU A 178 -15.71 1.85 8.74
CA GLU A 178 -16.95 1.08 8.91
C GLU A 178 -16.71 -0.41 8.65
N LEU A 179 -16.04 -0.74 7.55
CA LEU A 179 -15.62 -2.09 7.22
C LEU A 179 -14.67 -2.68 8.28
N ALA A 180 -13.63 -1.93 8.66
CA ALA A 180 -12.63 -2.40 9.62
C ALA A 180 -13.25 -2.72 10.99
N ARG A 181 -14.22 -1.94 11.43
CA ARG A 181 -14.97 -2.19 12.65
C ARG A 181 -15.71 -3.53 12.61
N GLU A 182 -16.27 -3.89 11.46
CA GLU A 182 -16.95 -5.16 11.29
C GLU A 182 -15.96 -6.32 11.24
N VAL A 183 -14.90 -6.20 10.45
CA VAL A 183 -13.88 -7.24 10.29
C VAL A 183 -13.14 -7.52 11.61
N ARG A 184 -12.86 -6.50 12.43
CA ARG A 184 -12.17 -6.66 13.73
C ARG A 184 -12.95 -7.48 14.75
N LYS A 185 -14.23 -7.70 14.58
CA LYS A 185 -14.98 -8.65 15.40
C LYS A 185 -14.46 -10.09 15.28
N ALA A 186 -13.85 -10.42 14.13
CA ALA A 186 -13.30 -11.75 13.85
C ALA A 186 -11.77 -11.75 13.71
N ILE A 187 -11.18 -10.67 13.26
CA ILE A 187 -9.73 -10.48 13.03
C ILE A 187 -9.30 -9.19 13.75
N PRO A 188 -8.99 -9.25 15.05
CA PRO A 188 -8.83 -8.06 15.90
C PRO A 188 -7.71 -7.10 15.47
N ASP A 189 -6.67 -7.59 14.80
CA ASP A 189 -5.52 -6.83 14.33
C ASP A 189 -5.61 -6.41 12.84
N PHE A 190 -6.76 -6.63 12.21
CA PHE A 190 -7.04 -6.08 10.88
C PHE A 190 -6.96 -4.56 10.88
N GLY A 191 -6.34 -3.98 9.85
CA GLY A 191 -6.22 -2.53 9.75
C GLY A 191 -6.40 -1.98 8.35
N LEU A 192 -6.24 -0.66 8.28
CA LEU A 192 -6.30 0.11 7.06
C LEU A 192 -4.89 0.57 6.65
N MET A 193 -4.71 0.68 5.37
CA MET A 193 -3.58 1.33 4.73
C MET A 193 -4.07 2.64 4.14
N VAL A 194 -3.36 3.73 4.43
CA VAL A 194 -3.62 5.05 3.86
C VAL A 194 -2.41 5.47 3.05
N ASP A 195 -2.65 5.79 1.78
CA ASP A 195 -1.67 6.46 0.92
C ASP A 195 -2.00 7.95 0.83
N LEU A 196 -0.98 8.78 1.01
CA LEU A 196 -1.08 10.23 0.83
C LEU A 196 -1.59 10.60 -0.56
N SER A 197 -1.18 9.87 -1.61
CA SER A 197 -1.57 10.14 -3.00
C SER A 197 -3.06 9.97 -3.26
N HIS A 198 -3.75 9.13 -2.48
CA HIS A 198 -5.17 8.87 -2.67
C HIS A 198 -6.05 9.98 -2.06
N LEU A 199 -5.56 10.72 -1.06
CA LEU A 199 -6.36 11.71 -0.36
C LEU A 199 -6.92 12.82 -1.27
N PRO A 200 -6.15 13.40 -2.20
CA PRO A 200 -6.70 14.36 -3.16
C PRO A 200 -7.80 13.76 -4.04
N MET A 201 -7.63 12.50 -4.48
CA MET A 201 -8.63 11.79 -5.30
C MET A 201 -9.90 11.45 -4.52
N GLN A 202 -9.78 11.23 -3.20
CA GLN A 202 -10.90 11.01 -2.27
C GLN A 202 -11.60 12.31 -1.88
N GLY A 203 -10.96 13.46 -2.12
CA GLY A 203 -11.41 14.77 -1.64
C GLY A 203 -11.28 14.91 -0.11
N GLU A 204 -10.37 14.16 0.50
CA GLU A 204 -10.11 14.17 1.93
C GLU A 204 -8.80 14.92 2.24
N THR A 205 -8.77 15.66 3.35
CA THR A 205 -7.55 16.24 3.88
C THR A 205 -6.78 15.21 4.72
N VAL A 206 -5.47 15.41 4.88
CA VAL A 206 -4.64 14.60 5.79
C VAL A 206 -5.24 14.55 7.19
N ARG A 207 -5.68 15.68 7.72
CA ARG A 207 -6.28 15.77 9.05
C ARG A 207 -7.54 14.91 9.17
N GLU A 208 -8.43 14.94 8.19
CA GLU A 208 -9.64 14.12 8.16
C GLU A 208 -9.30 12.64 8.11
N ALA A 209 -8.43 12.24 7.19
CA ALA A 209 -7.98 10.87 7.03
C ALA A 209 -7.34 10.33 8.32
N MET A 210 -6.38 11.04 8.91
CA MET A 210 -5.71 10.63 10.15
C MET A 210 -6.68 10.57 11.33
N THR A 211 -7.60 11.54 11.45
CA THR A 211 -8.59 11.54 12.55
C THR A 211 -9.51 10.33 12.46
N VAL A 212 -10.01 10.01 11.28
CA VAL A 212 -10.98 8.92 11.13
C VAL A 212 -10.34 7.54 11.21
N THR A 213 -9.11 7.40 10.73
CA THR A 213 -8.40 6.12 10.69
C THR A 213 -7.53 5.83 11.91
N ALA A 214 -7.37 6.77 12.85
CA ALA A 214 -6.41 6.70 13.95
C ALA A 214 -6.35 5.35 14.69
N GLU A 215 -7.51 4.73 14.96
CA GLU A 215 -7.60 3.44 15.65
C GLU A 215 -7.31 2.24 14.74
N TYR A 216 -7.48 2.41 13.42
CA TYR A 216 -7.47 1.32 12.44
C TYR A 216 -6.25 1.32 11.53
N LEU A 217 -5.52 2.43 11.45
CA LEU A 217 -4.36 2.54 10.57
C LEU A 217 -3.22 1.64 11.05
N ASN A 218 -2.81 0.71 10.20
CA ASN A 218 -1.68 -0.18 10.49
C ASN A 218 -0.62 -0.17 9.39
N HIS A 219 -0.83 0.57 8.28
CA HIS A 219 0.15 0.75 7.22
C HIS A 219 0.02 2.12 6.55
N ALA A 220 1.12 2.67 6.04
CA ALA A 220 1.14 4.00 5.44
C ALA A 220 2.06 4.05 4.23
N HIS A 221 1.54 4.65 3.15
CA HIS A 221 2.29 4.95 1.94
C HIS A 221 2.41 6.46 1.73
N ILE A 222 3.47 6.89 1.07
CA ILE A 222 3.66 8.27 0.63
C ILE A 222 3.95 8.27 -0.87
N GLY A 223 3.02 8.84 -1.59
CA GLY A 223 3.05 9.04 -3.02
C GLY A 223 2.42 10.38 -3.37
N THR A 224 2.23 10.61 -4.64
CA THR A 224 1.51 11.77 -5.17
C THR A 224 0.67 11.36 -6.38
N CYS A 225 -0.30 12.18 -6.73
CA CYS A 225 -1.15 12.03 -7.91
C CYS A 225 -1.23 13.34 -8.69
N VAL A 226 -1.87 13.30 -9.84
CA VAL A 226 -2.29 14.50 -10.61
C VAL A 226 -3.79 14.40 -10.83
N ILE A 227 -4.55 15.40 -10.38
CA ILE A 227 -6.00 15.49 -10.61
C ILE A 227 -6.41 16.80 -11.27
N SER A 228 -5.50 17.77 -11.33
CA SER A 228 -5.75 19.11 -11.87
C SER A 228 -5.83 19.16 -13.40
N ASP A 229 -5.32 18.16 -14.11
CA ASP A 229 -5.30 18.12 -15.57
C ASP A 229 -5.56 16.69 -16.10
N PRO A 230 -6.78 16.41 -16.59
CA PRO A 230 -7.13 15.09 -17.14
C PRO A 230 -6.34 14.66 -18.38
N ASP A 231 -5.71 15.58 -19.08
CA ASP A 231 -4.91 15.30 -20.28
C ASP A 231 -3.45 15.00 -19.96
N ASP A 232 -3.03 15.14 -18.70
CA ASP A 232 -1.68 14.85 -18.26
C ASP A 232 -1.43 13.32 -18.23
N PRO A 233 -0.30 12.82 -18.74
CA PRO A 233 0.04 11.40 -18.66
C PRO A 233 0.09 10.83 -17.24
N ALA A 234 0.30 11.70 -16.23
CA ALA A 234 0.31 11.35 -14.81
C ALA A 234 -1.06 11.48 -14.13
N TYR A 235 -2.13 11.76 -14.89
CA TYR A 235 -3.47 11.93 -14.31
C TYR A 235 -3.98 10.66 -13.63
N GLY A 236 -4.60 10.82 -12.46
CA GLY A 236 -5.16 9.74 -11.66
C GLY A 236 -4.11 9.10 -10.74
N ASP A 237 -4.28 7.82 -10.51
CA ASP A 237 -3.47 6.99 -9.60
C ASP A 237 -2.22 6.44 -10.32
N LYS A 238 -1.35 7.37 -10.75
CA LYS A 238 -0.13 7.05 -11.51
C LYS A 238 1.15 7.20 -10.71
N HIS A 239 1.08 7.79 -9.54
CA HIS A 239 2.21 7.96 -8.61
C HIS A 239 3.49 8.52 -9.27
N PRO A 240 3.40 9.67 -9.97
CA PRO A 240 4.57 10.28 -10.57
C PRO A 240 5.63 10.66 -9.52
N TYR A 241 6.80 11.15 -9.95
CA TYR A 241 7.77 11.73 -9.03
C TYR A 241 7.19 12.99 -8.35
N PHE A 242 7.56 13.23 -7.10
CA PHE A 242 6.97 14.32 -6.29
C PHE A 242 7.15 15.71 -6.88
N SER A 243 8.30 15.97 -7.52
CA SER A 243 8.58 17.25 -8.17
C SER A 243 7.90 17.42 -9.54
N HIS A 244 6.97 16.54 -9.91
CA HIS A 244 6.18 16.70 -11.13
C HIS A 244 5.39 18.02 -11.07
N PRO A 245 5.36 18.84 -12.16
CA PRO A 245 4.79 20.20 -12.11
C PRO A 245 3.33 20.30 -11.70
N LYS A 246 2.56 19.20 -11.86
CA LYS A 246 1.13 19.13 -11.52
C LYS A 246 0.85 18.17 -10.38
N SER A 247 1.88 17.78 -9.64
CA SER A 247 1.76 16.92 -8.47
C SER A 247 0.89 17.59 -7.39
N GLU A 248 -0.02 16.84 -6.79
CA GLU A 248 -0.88 17.33 -5.70
C GLU A 248 -0.17 17.26 -4.33
N CYS A 249 0.83 16.40 -4.19
CA CYS A 249 1.56 16.21 -2.94
C CYS A 249 3.04 16.55 -3.13
N HIS A 250 3.49 17.55 -2.41
CA HIS A 250 4.89 18.01 -2.34
C HIS A 250 5.39 17.95 -0.89
N VAL A 251 6.46 18.66 -0.58
CA VAL A 251 7.05 18.74 0.78
C VAL A 251 6.03 19.14 1.85
N PRO A 252 5.15 20.14 1.65
CA PRO A 252 4.16 20.51 2.67
C PRO A 252 3.18 19.40 3.01
N GLU A 253 2.64 18.70 2.00
CA GLU A 253 1.66 17.63 2.17
C GLU A 253 2.31 16.39 2.84
N VAL A 254 3.53 16.02 2.41
CA VAL A 254 4.30 14.96 3.05
C VAL A 254 4.60 15.30 4.51
N ARG A 255 4.95 16.56 4.82
CA ARG A 255 5.15 17.01 6.19
C ARG A 255 3.87 16.91 7.02
N GLU A 256 2.73 17.36 6.48
CA GLU A 256 1.44 17.27 7.17
C GLU A 256 1.07 15.80 7.44
N PHE A 257 1.28 14.91 6.47
CA PHE A 257 1.04 13.49 6.62
C PHE A 257 1.89 12.86 7.72
N LEU A 258 3.20 13.15 7.72
CA LEU A 258 4.09 12.69 8.78
C LEU A 258 3.67 13.22 10.17
N ALA A 259 3.30 14.50 10.27
CA ALA A 259 2.79 15.07 11.51
C ALA A 259 1.52 14.35 11.97
N GLY A 260 0.59 14.08 11.05
CA GLY A 260 -0.62 13.29 11.35
C GLY A 260 -0.32 11.88 11.83
N LEU A 261 0.68 11.20 11.25
CA LEU A 261 1.13 9.88 11.71
C LEU A 261 1.72 9.92 13.13
N PHE A 262 2.40 11.01 13.51
CA PHE A 262 2.82 11.25 14.91
C PHE A 262 1.61 11.48 15.83
N ASP A 263 0.69 12.34 15.43
CA ASP A 263 -0.48 12.70 16.24
C ASP A 263 -1.34 11.49 16.62
N ILE A 264 -1.46 10.51 15.71
CA ILE A 264 -2.21 9.27 15.98
C ILE A 264 -1.35 8.17 16.62
N GLY A 265 -0.06 8.42 16.87
CA GLY A 265 0.87 7.47 17.49
C GLY A 265 1.33 6.33 16.58
N TYR A 266 1.13 6.43 15.26
CA TYR A 266 1.70 5.49 14.28
C TYR A 266 3.23 5.61 14.23
N LEU A 267 3.74 6.84 14.32
CA LEU A 267 5.18 7.12 14.48
C LEU A 267 5.48 7.47 15.94
N ARG A 268 6.45 6.78 16.52
CA ARG A 268 6.92 7.00 17.90
C ARG A 268 8.37 6.61 18.03
N GLU A 269 9.13 7.36 18.79
CA GLU A 269 10.53 7.05 19.11
C GLU A 269 10.67 5.77 19.95
N ASP A 270 9.73 5.57 20.89
CA ASP A 270 9.74 4.45 21.84
C ASP A 270 9.01 3.19 21.32
N ALA A 271 8.70 3.13 20.02
CA ALA A 271 8.04 1.97 19.44
C ALA A 271 8.94 0.72 19.57
N PRO A 272 8.41 -0.40 20.09
CA PRO A 272 9.18 -1.65 20.18
C PRO A 272 9.59 -2.16 18.79
N GLU A 273 8.83 -1.83 17.78
CA GLU A 273 9.16 -2.01 16.36
C GLU A 273 8.71 -0.78 15.59
N ARG A 274 9.62 -0.19 14.81
CA ARG A 274 9.30 0.99 13.98
C ARG A 274 8.37 0.57 12.84
N ASN A 275 7.37 1.38 12.59
CA ASN A 275 6.44 1.16 11.49
C ASN A 275 7.08 1.48 10.13
N ILE A 276 6.60 0.78 9.10
CA ILE A 276 6.99 1.05 7.71
C ILE A 276 6.24 2.27 7.21
N VAL A 277 6.95 3.13 6.49
CA VAL A 277 6.37 4.16 5.62
C VAL A 277 7.03 4.00 4.26
N SER A 278 6.28 3.56 3.28
CA SER A 278 6.82 3.23 1.95
C SER A 278 6.55 4.32 0.93
N PHE A 279 7.54 4.57 0.08
CA PHE A 279 7.30 5.33 -1.15
C PHE A 279 6.45 4.51 -2.12
N GLU A 280 5.39 5.14 -2.60
CA GLU A 280 4.63 4.68 -3.76
C GLU A 280 4.88 5.64 -4.90
N VAL A 281 5.86 5.32 -5.73
CA VAL A 281 6.30 6.14 -6.87
C VAL A 281 6.57 5.27 -8.08
N GLN A 282 6.17 5.76 -9.25
CA GLN A 282 6.31 5.04 -10.51
C GLN A 282 6.99 5.91 -11.57
N PRO A 283 8.03 5.43 -12.26
CA PRO A 283 8.55 6.12 -13.43
C PRO A 283 7.54 6.05 -14.58
N LEU A 284 7.27 7.17 -15.23
CA LEU A 284 6.38 7.31 -16.37
C LEU A 284 7.19 7.52 -17.66
N GLY A 285 6.77 6.92 -18.76
CA GLY A 285 7.43 7.07 -20.05
C GLY A 285 8.89 6.60 -20.02
N ASP A 286 9.83 7.50 -20.29
CA ASP A 286 11.27 7.24 -20.34
C ASP A 286 12.03 7.66 -19.05
N GLU A 287 11.32 8.01 -18.01
CA GLU A 287 11.90 8.38 -16.71
C GLU A 287 12.73 7.25 -16.12
N LYS A 288 13.80 7.63 -15.42
CA LYS A 288 14.70 6.67 -14.79
C LYS A 288 14.31 6.45 -13.33
N VAL A 289 14.14 5.19 -12.96
CA VAL A 289 13.79 4.76 -11.58
C VAL A 289 14.67 5.43 -10.53
N ASP A 290 15.98 5.45 -10.74
CA ASP A 290 16.93 6.04 -9.78
C ASP A 290 16.66 7.55 -9.56
N GLY A 291 16.23 8.26 -10.61
CA GLY A 291 15.85 9.67 -10.54
C GLY A 291 14.57 9.89 -9.74
N VAL A 292 13.56 9.06 -10.00
CA VAL A 292 12.26 9.09 -9.29
C VAL A 292 12.45 8.77 -7.79
N ILE A 293 13.21 7.74 -7.47
CA ILE A 293 13.55 7.37 -6.08
C ILE A 293 14.36 8.49 -5.39
N ALA A 294 15.33 9.08 -6.09
CA ALA A 294 16.13 10.15 -5.52
C ALA A 294 15.30 11.41 -5.23
N ASP A 295 14.30 11.72 -6.07
CA ASP A 295 13.35 12.81 -5.84
C ASP A 295 12.51 12.53 -4.57
N ALA A 296 11.92 11.35 -4.46
CA ALA A 296 11.14 10.94 -3.29
C ALA A 296 11.94 11.05 -1.99
N LYS A 297 13.19 10.60 -1.99
CA LYS A 297 14.08 10.73 -0.83
C LYS A 297 14.37 12.19 -0.45
N ARG A 298 14.55 13.08 -1.44
CA ARG A 298 14.77 14.51 -1.17
C ARG A 298 13.55 15.14 -0.53
N VAL A 299 12.36 14.85 -1.07
CA VAL A 299 11.10 15.36 -0.54
C VAL A 299 10.85 14.88 0.88
N LEU A 300 11.02 13.58 1.15
CA LEU A 300 10.86 13.04 2.51
C LEU A 300 11.84 13.67 3.51
N ARG A 301 13.13 13.77 3.15
CA ARG A 301 14.14 14.39 4.02
C ARG A 301 13.83 15.86 4.29
N GLU A 302 13.36 16.60 3.30
CA GLU A 302 12.98 18.02 3.49
C GLU A 302 11.74 18.13 4.37
N ALA A 303 10.69 17.35 4.11
CA ALA A 303 9.49 17.29 4.94
C ALA A 303 9.82 16.94 6.41
N TRP A 304 10.72 15.96 6.61
CA TRP A 304 11.19 15.56 7.94
C TRP A 304 11.92 16.69 8.68
N ARG A 305 12.75 17.43 7.98
CA ARG A 305 13.46 18.60 8.58
C ARG A 305 12.51 19.70 9.05
N LEU A 306 11.35 19.81 8.40
CA LEU A 306 10.34 20.84 8.69
C LEU A 306 9.33 20.41 9.77
N LEU A 307 9.36 19.14 10.26
CA LEU A 307 8.64 18.69 11.44
C LEU A 307 9.24 19.30 12.72
#